data_5b15eb1fb5af10c8bbc63fa6f95047f3
#
_entry.id   5b15eb1fb5af10c8bbc63fa6f95047f3
#
_cell.length_a   1.000
_cell.length_b   1.000
_cell.length_c   1.000
_cell.angle_alpha   90.00
_cell.angle_beta   90.00
_cell.angle_gamma   90.00
#
_symmetry.space_group_name_H-M   'P 1'
#
loop_
_entity.id
_entity.type
_entity.pdbx_description
1 polymer ?
#
loop_
_entity_poly.entity_id
_entity_poly.type
_entity_poly.pdbx_seq_one_letter_code
_entity_poly.pdbx_strand_id
1 'polypeptide(L)'
;MSHDENEGGFISHLAELRKRLINSFIFLIIFFVACYFFAEHLYGFLVDPFAKAVKDDGTDRRLIFTALQETFLTYLKVSFFAAFFVTCPFILMQIWKFIAPGLYKHEKIAILPYLVLTPILFFLGGMLVYYLIMPLAIKFFLSFESTGLSTSL
;
A
#
# COMPACT_ATOMS: atom_id res chain seq x y z
N MET A 1 31.39 -34.96 -7.63
CA MET A 1 29.98 -35.39 -7.58
C MET A 1 29.10 -34.53 -6.67
N SER A 2 29.60 -33.91 -5.63
CA SER A 2 28.81 -33.09 -4.70
C SER A 2 28.52 -31.66 -5.17
N HIS A 3 29.22 -31.13 -6.18
CA HIS A 3 29.01 -29.79 -6.71
C HIS A 3 27.77 -29.69 -7.62
N ASP A 4 27.52 -30.71 -8.42
CA ASP A 4 26.40 -30.69 -9.40
C ASP A 4 25.01 -30.80 -8.74
N GLU A 5 24.90 -31.50 -7.62
CA GLU A 5 23.64 -31.59 -6.86
C GLU A 5 23.27 -30.27 -6.16
N ASN A 6 24.27 -29.55 -5.66
CA ASN A 6 24.05 -28.24 -5.06
C ASN A 6 23.67 -27.16 -6.10
N GLU A 7 24.27 -27.19 -7.27
CA GLU A 7 23.96 -26.27 -8.37
C GLU A 7 22.56 -26.52 -8.92
N GLY A 8 22.16 -27.77 -9.09
CA GLY A 8 20.81 -28.15 -9.52
C GLY A 8 19.75 -27.69 -8.53
N GLY A 9 19.98 -27.83 -7.23
CA GLY A 9 19.08 -27.35 -6.17
C GLY A 9 18.97 -25.83 -6.13
N PHE A 10 20.08 -25.12 -6.31
CA PHE A 10 20.10 -23.66 -6.34
C PHE A 10 19.38 -23.10 -7.57
N ILE A 11 19.60 -23.69 -8.75
CA ILE A 11 18.91 -23.28 -9.99
C ILE A 11 17.41 -23.52 -9.90
N SER A 12 16.97 -24.65 -9.34
CA SER A 12 15.55 -24.94 -9.15
C SER A 12 14.90 -23.97 -8.18
N HIS A 13 15.61 -23.56 -7.12
CA HIS A 13 15.13 -22.57 -6.15
C HIS A 13 14.99 -21.16 -6.78
N LEU A 14 15.95 -20.76 -7.62
CA LEU A 14 15.86 -19.53 -8.41
C LEU A 14 14.70 -19.56 -9.42
N ALA A 15 14.43 -20.69 -10.05
CA ALA A 15 13.28 -20.85 -10.93
C ALA A 15 11.95 -20.71 -10.18
N GLU A 16 11.88 -21.23 -8.96
CA GLU A 16 10.72 -21.04 -8.07
C GLU A 16 10.52 -19.58 -7.69
N LEU A 17 11.58 -18.87 -7.31
CA LEU A 17 11.55 -17.43 -7.03
C LEU A 17 11.00 -16.65 -8.22
N ARG A 18 11.51 -16.92 -9.42
CA ARG A 18 11.03 -16.28 -10.65
C ARG A 18 9.52 -16.50 -10.84
N LYS A 19 9.05 -17.75 -10.70
CA LYS A 19 7.63 -18.10 -10.86
C LYS A 19 6.76 -17.34 -9.86
N ARG A 20 7.17 -17.29 -8.60
CA ARG A 20 6.41 -16.58 -7.53
C ARG A 20 6.42 -15.08 -7.73
N LEU A 21 7.52 -14.52 -8.17
CA LEU A 21 7.64 -13.10 -8.49
C LEU A 21 6.72 -12.72 -9.65
N ILE A 22 6.69 -13.53 -10.71
CA ILE A 22 5.78 -13.33 -11.85
C ILE A 22 4.32 -13.39 -11.39
N ASN A 23 3.95 -14.37 -10.57
CA ASN A 23 2.59 -14.47 -10.03
C ASN A 23 2.22 -13.25 -9.20
N SER A 24 3.11 -12.77 -8.32
CA SER A 24 2.88 -11.57 -7.52
C SER A 24 2.67 -10.34 -8.40
N PHE A 25 3.45 -10.22 -9.47
CA PHE A 25 3.34 -9.12 -10.42
C PHE A 25 2.04 -9.18 -11.22
N ILE A 26 1.61 -10.37 -11.65
CA ILE A 26 0.33 -10.56 -12.32
C ILE A 26 -0.83 -10.16 -11.40
N PHE A 27 -0.82 -10.57 -10.14
CA PHE A 27 -1.81 -10.15 -9.16
C PHE A 27 -1.83 -8.63 -8.98
N LEU A 28 -0.65 -8.02 -8.89
CA LEU A 28 -0.53 -6.56 -8.77
C LEU A 28 -1.16 -5.85 -9.97
N ILE A 29 -0.90 -6.32 -11.20
CA ILE A 29 -1.46 -5.73 -12.41
C ILE A 29 -2.99 -5.88 -12.45
N ILE A 30 -3.51 -7.06 -12.10
CA ILE A 30 -4.96 -7.30 -12.08
C ILE A 30 -5.63 -6.35 -11.09
N PHE A 31 -5.11 -6.24 -9.87
CA PHE A 31 -5.64 -5.33 -8.87
C PHE A 31 -5.44 -3.86 -9.24
N PHE A 32 -4.35 -3.52 -9.92
CA PHE A 32 -4.13 -2.18 -10.44
C PHE A 32 -5.20 -1.77 -11.44
N VAL A 33 -5.50 -2.64 -12.41
CA VAL A 33 -6.57 -2.38 -13.40
C VAL A 33 -7.93 -2.26 -12.69
N ALA A 34 -8.24 -3.16 -11.78
CA ALA A 34 -9.47 -3.09 -10.99
C ALA A 34 -9.57 -1.79 -10.18
N CYS A 35 -8.52 -1.40 -9.48
CA CYS A 35 -8.48 -0.16 -8.73
C CYS A 35 -8.59 1.08 -9.62
N TYR A 36 -8.06 1.03 -10.84
CA TYR A 36 -8.17 2.12 -11.79
C TYR A 36 -9.62 2.35 -12.23
N PHE A 37 -10.40 1.29 -12.44
CA PHE A 37 -11.84 1.44 -12.70
C PHE A 37 -12.61 2.09 -11.55
N PHE A 38 -12.15 1.91 -10.33
CA PHE A 38 -12.73 2.51 -9.12
C PHE A 38 -11.95 3.73 -8.61
N ALA A 39 -11.04 4.28 -9.42
CA ALA A 39 -10.13 5.35 -9.01
C ALA A 39 -10.84 6.59 -8.44
N GLU A 40 -11.96 6.97 -9.01
CA GLU A 40 -12.77 8.10 -8.55
C GLU A 40 -13.30 7.86 -7.13
N HIS A 41 -13.84 6.67 -6.86
CA HIS A 41 -14.33 6.31 -5.53
C HIS A 41 -13.19 6.21 -4.50
N LEU A 42 -12.06 5.63 -4.90
CA LEU A 42 -10.85 5.54 -4.07
C LEU A 42 -10.30 6.93 -3.73
N TYR A 43 -10.24 7.80 -4.72
CA TYR A 43 -9.82 9.18 -4.52
C TYR A 43 -10.76 9.93 -3.56
N GLY A 44 -12.07 9.81 -3.77
CA GLY A 44 -13.08 10.38 -2.87
C GLY A 44 -12.93 9.89 -1.43
N PHE A 45 -12.72 8.59 -1.25
CA PHE A 45 -12.47 8.01 0.07
C PHE A 45 -11.20 8.54 0.73
N LEU A 46 -10.11 8.69 -0.02
CA LEU A 46 -8.85 9.21 0.51
C LEU A 46 -8.91 10.71 0.84
N VAL A 47 -9.72 11.47 0.13
CA VAL A 47 -9.87 12.92 0.33
C VAL A 47 -10.90 13.25 1.43
N ASP A 48 -11.76 12.32 1.79
CA ASP A 48 -12.82 12.53 2.80
C ASP A 48 -12.29 13.09 4.14
N PRO A 49 -11.17 12.62 4.72
CA PRO A 49 -10.60 13.22 5.94
C PRO A 49 -10.20 14.68 5.76
N PHE A 50 -9.67 15.02 4.59
CA PHE A 50 -9.35 16.42 4.25
C PHE A 50 -10.61 17.27 4.17
N ALA A 51 -11.63 16.82 3.45
CA ALA A 51 -12.89 17.52 3.30
C ALA A 51 -13.58 17.77 4.65
N LYS A 52 -13.53 16.80 5.56
CA LYS A 52 -14.07 16.94 6.92
C LYS A 52 -13.28 17.96 7.74
N ALA A 53 -11.96 17.88 7.72
CA ALA A 53 -11.09 18.80 8.46
C ALA A 53 -11.25 20.26 8.01
N VAL A 54 -11.42 20.49 6.71
CA VAL A 54 -11.63 21.83 6.13
C VAL A 54 -13.02 22.40 6.49
N LYS A 55 -14.05 21.55 6.54
CA LYS A 55 -15.39 21.97 6.98
C LYS A 55 -15.40 22.38 8.45
N ASP A 56 -14.67 21.65 9.29
CA ASP A 56 -14.54 21.97 10.72
C ASP A 56 -13.85 23.33 10.95
N ASP A 57 -12.94 23.72 10.04
CA ASP A 57 -12.21 24.99 10.11
C ASP A 57 -13.01 26.19 9.55
N GLY A 58 -14.22 25.95 9.05
CA GLY A 58 -15.13 27.00 8.54
C GLY A 58 -14.70 27.63 7.22
N THR A 59 -13.72 27.09 6.54
CA THR A 59 -13.23 27.56 5.24
C THR A 59 -13.78 26.69 4.11
N ASP A 60 -14.41 27.31 3.11
CA ASP A 60 -14.90 26.59 1.91
C ASP A 60 -13.74 26.38 0.92
N ARG A 61 -12.80 25.54 1.30
CA ARG A 61 -11.65 25.17 0.46
C ARG A 61 -11.98 23.90 -0.31
N ARG A 62 -11.67 23.91 -1.60
CA ARG A 62 -11.88 22.78 -2.50
C ARG A 62 -10.57 22.37 -3.12
N LEU A 63 -10.35 21.07 -3.26
CA LEU A 63 -9.29 20.55 -4.10
C LEU A 63 -9.65 20.80 -5.56
N ILE A 64 -8.80 21.51 -6.27
CA ILE A 64 -9.00 21.88 -7.67
C ILE A 64 -7.89 21.22 -8.50
N PHE A 65 -8.28 20.53 -9.56
CA PHE A 65 -7.35 20.09 -10.59
C PHE A 65 -7.21 21.19 -11.64
N THR A 66 -5.98 21.64 -11.86
CA THR A 66 -5.68 22.72 -12.80
C THR A 66 -5.47 22.22 -14.23
N ALA A 67 -5.15 20.94 -14.38
CA ALA A 67 -4.91 20.34 -15.70
C ALA A 67 -5.47 18.91 -15.78
N LEU A 68 -5.94 18.52 -16.97
CA LEU A 68 -6.44 17.16 -17.23
C LEU A 68 -5.40 16.06 -16.94
N GLN A 69 -4.14 16.34 -17.28
CA GLN A 69 -3.05 15.42 -16.98
C GLN A 69 -2.82 15.22 -15.48
N GLU A 70 -3.07 16.25 -14.66
CA GLU A 70 -2.94 16.19 -13.21
C GLU A 70 -3.96 15.20 -12.61
N THR A 71 -5.21 15.27 -13.06
CA THR A 71 -6.27 14.33 -12.67
C THR A 71 -5.92 12.90 -13.06
N PHE A 72 -5.47 12.70 -14.29
CA PHE A 72 -5.09 11.38 -14.79
C PHE A 72 -3.92 10.78 -13.98
N LEU A 73 -2.86 11.55 -13.76
CA LEU A 73 -1.71 11.10 -12.97
C LEU A 73 -2.08 10.83 -11.51
N THR A 74 -2.97 11.61 -10.93
CA THR A 74 -3.48 11.39 -9.58
C THR A 74 -4.24 10.08 -9.49
N TYR A 75 -5.16 9.81 -10.42
CA TYR A 75 -5.90 8.55 -10.45
C TYR A 75 -4.98 7.34 -10.68
N LEU A 76 -3.97 7.50 -11.53
CA LEU A 76 -2.97 6.46 -11.77
C LEU A 76 -2.17 6.14 -10.47
N LYS A 77 -1.72 7.16 -9.76
CA LYS A 77 -0.99 7.01 -8.49
C LYS A 77 -1.87 6.37 -7.42
N VAL A 78 -3.09 6.85 -7.23
CA VAL A 78 -4.05 6.30 -6.26
C VAL A 78 -4.33 4.84 -6.55
N SER A 79 -4.57 4.49 -7.80
CA SER A 79 -4.83 3.11 -8.22
C SER A 79 -3.62 2.20 -7.98
N PHE A 80 -2.41 2.68 -8.25
CA PHE A 80 -1.19 1.93 -8.03
C PHE A 80 -0.96 1.65 -6.53
N PHE A 81 -1.06 2.66 -5.69
CA PHE A 81 -0.88 2.48 -4.25
C PHE A 81 -1.99 1.63 -3.62
N ALA A 82 -3.24 1.80 -4.04
CA ALA A 82 -4.34 0.98 -3.59
C ALA A 82 -4.17 -0.50 -4.01
N ALA A 83 -3.77 -0.74 -5.25
CA ALA A 83 -3.48 -2.09 -5.75
C ALA A 83 -2.33 -2.73 -4.97
N PHE A 84 -1.26 -2.00 -4.74
CA PHE A 84 -0.12 -2.48 -3.94
C PHE A 84 -0.54 -2.80 -2.50
N PHE A 85 -1.34 -1.94 -1.88
CA PHE A 85 -1.85 -2.13 -0.52
C PHE A 85 -2.70 -3.40 -0.40
N VAL A 86 -3.62 -3.63 -1.35
CA VAL A 86 -4.48 -4.82 -1.37
C VAL A 86 -3.68 -6.08 -1.71
N THR A 87 -2.70 -5.98 -2.61
CA THR A 87 -1.87 -7.13 -3.04
C THR A 87 -0.81 -7.50 -2.01
N CYS A 88 -0.46 -6.62 -1.09
CA CYS A 88 0.57 -6.84 -0.09
C CYS A 88 0.46 -8.18 0.65
N PRO A 89 -0.69 -8.61 1.20
CA PRO A 89 -0.83 -9.90 1.85
C PRO A 89 -0.56 -11.08 0.91
N PHE A 90 -0.93 -10.97 -0.37
CA PHE A 90 -0.65 -12.01 -1.38
C PHE A 90 0.86 -12.11 -1.68
N ILE A 91 1.54 -10.96 -1.77
CA ILE A 91 3.00 -10.91 -1.95
C ILE A 91 3.69 -11.57 -0.75
N LEU A 92 3.27 -11.24 0.46
CA LEU A 92 3.80 -11.84 1.69
C LEU A 92 3.61 -13.37 1.72
N MET A 93 2.44 -13.86 1.29
CA MET A 93 2.19 -15.30 1.16
C MET A 93 3.09 -15.97 0.12
N GLN A 94 3.36 -15.30 -1.00
CA GLN A 94 4.28 -15.83 -2.02
C GLN A 94 5.73 -15.89 -1.51
N ILE A 95 6.17 -14.87 -0.80
CA ILE A 95 7.50 -14.85 -0.15
C ILE A 95 7.60 -15.98 0.87
N TRP A 96 6.55 -16.16 1.70
CA TRP A 96 6.50 -17.25 2.66
C TRP A 96 6.63 -18.64 2.01
N LYS A 97 5.84 -18.89 0.97
CA LYS A 97 5.90 -20.16 0.22
C LYS A 97 7.26 -20.41 -0.43
N PHE A 98 8.01 -19.35 -0.73
CA PHE A 98 9.39 -19.46 -1.21
C PHE A 98 10.36 -19.84 -0.09
N ILE A 99 10.19 -19.30 1.11
CA ILE A 99 11.08 -19.53 2.26
C ILE A 99 10.77 -20.87 2.95
N ALA A 100 9.50 -21.27 3.00
CA ALA A 100 9.03 -22.44 3.75
C ALA A 100 9.77 -23.76 3.46
N PRO A 101 10.16 -24.11 2.22
CA PRO A 101 10.91 -25.34 1.93
C PRO A 101 12.27 -25.41 2.62
N GLY A 102 12.90 -24.26 2.91
CA GLY A 102 14.21 -24.17 3.58
C GLY A 102 14.15 -24.28 5.11
N LEU A 103 12.95 -24.37 5.70
CA LEU A 103 12.74 -24.36 7.15
C LEU A 103 12.38 -25.75 7.68
N TYR A 104 12.86 -26.08 8.90
CA TYR A 104 12.43 -27.27 9.63
C TYR A 104 10.96 -27.13 10.10
N LYS A 105 10.30 -28.27 10.38
CA LYS A 105 8.87 -28.29 10.77
C LYS A 105 8.57 -27.41 11.98
N HIS A 106 9.42 -27.41 13.01
CA HIS A 106 9.25 -26.59 14.21
C HIS A 106 9.44 -25.10 13.94
N GLU A 107 10.30 -24.74 12.99
CA GLU A 107 10.50 -23.35 12.55
C GLU A 107 9.31 -22.83 11.77
N LYS A 108 8.70 -23.67 10.90
CA LYS A 108 7.46 -23.33 10.18
C LYS A 108 6.32 -23.00 11.13
N ILE A 109 6.15 -23.80 12.18
CA ILE A 109 5.09 -23.58 13.18
C ILE A 109 5.36 -22.30 13.97
N ALA A 110 6.61 -22.00 14.31
CA ALA A 110 6.97 -20.79 15.03
C ALA A 110 6.72 -19.52 14.22
N ILE A 111 6.90 -19.56 12.88
CA ILE A 111 6.74 -18.40 12.01
C ILE A 111 5.30 -18.19 11.54
N LEU A 112 4.47 -19.24 11.55
CA LEU A 112 3.09 -19.17 11.08
C LEU A 112 2.25 -18.04 11.74
N PRO A 113 2.29 -17.83 13.08
CA PRO A 113 1.57 -16.72 13.70
C PRO A 113 2.05 -15.34 13.22
N TYR A 114 3.36 -15.17 12.96
CA TYR A 114 3.90 -13.93 12.43
C TYR A 114 3.42 -13.66 11.01
N LEU A 115 3.29 -14.70 10.20
CA LEU A 115 2.77 -14.59 8.83
C LEU A 115 1.32 -14.10 8.79
N VAL A 116 0.50 -14.55 9.72
CA VAL A 116 -0.91 -14.11 9.85
C VAL A 116 -0.99 -12.71 10.48
N LEU A 117 -0.16 -12.45 11.48
CA LEU A 117 -0.18 -11.19 12.21
C LEU A 117 0.33 -10.01 11.37
N THR A 118 1.32 -10.24 10.51
CA THR A 118 1.92 -9.18 9.68
C THR A 118 0.91 -8.47 8.77
N PRO A 119 0.09 -9.13 7.93
CA PRO A 119 -0.91 -8.44 7.14
C PRO A 119 -2.00 -7.79 7.98
N ILE A 120 -2.37 -8.38 9.11
CA ILE A 120 -3.35 -7.78 10.03
C ILE A 120 -2.82 -6.46 10.59
N LEU A 121 -1.58 -6.44 11.09
CA LEU A 121 -0.92 -5.21 11.57
C LEU A 121 -0.73 -4.19 10.47
N PHE A 122 -0.43 -4.62 9.24
CA PHE A 122 -0.31 -3.75 8.10
C PHE A 122 -1.62 -3.01 7.79
N PHE A 123 -2.75 -3.70 7.75
CA PHE A 123 -4.06 -3.08 7.56
C PHE A 123 -4.47 -2.21 8.74
N LEU A 124 -4.19 -2.63 9.97
CA LEU A 124 -4.41 -1.80 11.17
C LEU A 124 -3.59 -0.51 11.12
N GLY A 125 -2.34 -0.58 10.69
CA GLY A 125 -1.49 0.59 10.46
C GLY A 125 -2.08 1.55 9.42
N GLY A 126 -2.59 1.03 8.32
CA GLY A 126 -3.31 1.82 7.31
C GLY A 126 -4.55 2.50 7.86
N MET A 127 -5.35 1.79 8.64
CA MET A 127 -6.53 2.37 9.32
C MET A 127 -6.13 3.46 10.32
N LEU A 128 -5.09 3.25 11.10
CA LEU A 128 -4.56 4.23 12.05
C LEU A 128 -4.14 5.52 11.34
N VAL A 129 -3.41 5.40 10.23
CA VAL A 129 -2.98 6.55 9.43
C VAL A 129 -4.18 7.30 8.89
N TYR A 130 -5.14 6.60 8.31
CA TYR A 130 -6.32 7.21 7.69
C TYR A 130 -7.23 7.93 8.70
N TYR A 131 -7.53 7.29 9.82
CA TYR A 131 -8.51 7.82 10.80
C TYR A 131 -7.91 8.76 11.85
N LEU A 132 -6.64 8.60 12.19
CA LEU A 132 -6.00 9.37 13.27
C LEU A 132 -4.95 10.34 12.72
N ILE A 133 -3.97 9.86 11.96
CA ILE A 133 -2.81 10.65 11.56
C ILE A 133 -3.17 11.67 10.47
N MET A 134 -3.94 11.27 9.47
CA MET A 134 -4.34 12.16 8.38
C MET A 134 -5.15 13.37 8.87
N PRO A 135 -6.24 13.23 9.65
CA PRO A 135 -6.98 14.38 10.17
C PRO A 135 -6.12 15.29 11.04
N LEU A 136 -5.25 14.72 11.86
CA LEU A 136 -4.36 15.47 12.72
C LEU A 136 -3.32 16.28 11.92
N ALA A 137 -2.71 15.66 10.93
CA ALA A 137 -1.75 16.30 10.04
C ALA A 137 -2.38 17.43 9.22
N ILE A 138 -3.59 17.23 8.69
CA ILE A 138 -4.32 18.25 7.93
C ILE A 138 -4.65 19.46 8.81
N LYS A 139 -5.16 19.23 10.01
CA LYS A 139 -5.44 20.31 10.98
C LYS A 139 -4.18 21.08 11.35
N PHE A 140 -3.06 20.38 11.53
CA PHE A 140 -1.77 20.99 11.80
C PHE A 140 -1.32 21.90 10.65
N PHE A 141 -1.36 21.45 9.41
CA PHE A 141 -1.01 22.27 8.25
C PHE A 141 -1.93 23.46 8.04
N LEU A 142 -3.23 23.30 8.24
CA LEU A 142 -4.20 24.39 8.16
C LEU A 142 -3.94 25.46 9.22
N SER A 143 -3.54 25.10 10.42
CA SER A 143 -3.18 26.05 11.48
C SER A 143 -1.97 26.89 11.13
N PHE A 144 -0.97 26.34 10.47
CA PHE A 144 0.20 27.08 9.98
C PHE A 144 -0.16 28.08 8.90
N GLU A 145 -1.03 27.71 7.98
CA GLU A 145 -1.47 28.60 6.90
C GLU A 145 -2.26 29.80 7.45
N SER A 146 -3.16 29.58 8.40
CA SER A 146 -3.93 30.65 9.05
C SER A 146 -3.02 31.61 9.81
N THR A 147 -1.96 31.12 10.46
CA THR A 147 -0.99 31.97 11.17
C THR A 147 -0.13 32.76 10.19
N GLY A 148 0.27 32.17 9.06
CA GLY A 148 1.06 32.84 8.03
C GLY A 148 0.31 34.01 7.36
N LEU A 149 -0.98 33.85 7.11
CA LEU A 149 -1.83 34.90 6.55
C LEU A 149 -2.08 36.05 7.52
N SER A 150 -2.16 35.79 8.82
CA SER A 150 -2.35 36.82 9.85
C SER A 150 -1.09 37.68 10.08
N THR A 151 0.08 37.21 9.66
CA THR A 151 1.36 37.94 9.80
C THR A 151 1.67 38.84 8.59
N SER A 152 0.93 38.68 7.48
CA SER A 152 1.12 39.44 6.23
C SER A 152 0.15 40.64 6.06
N LEU A 153 -0.66 40.93 7.06
CA LEU A 153 -1.51 42.12 7.18
C LEU A 153 -0.94 43.09 8.21
#